data_7bf77b8793db7b8ead1cd3e073b0da33
#
_entry.id   7bf77b8793db7b8ead1cd3e073b0da33
#
_cell.length_a   1.000
_cell.length_b   1.000
_cell.length_c   1.000
_cell.angle_alpha   90.00
_cell.angle_beta   90.00
_cell.angle_gamma   90.00
#
_symmetry.space_group_name_H-M   'P 1'
#
loop_
_entity.id
_entity.type
_entity.pdbx_description
1 polymer ?
#
loop_
_entity_poly.entity_id
_entity_poly.type
_entity_poly.pdbx_seq_one_letter_code
_entity_poly.pdbx_strand_id
1 'polypeptide(L)'
;ICVETGHIEVHESGAVEAFGHKVITLPGKNSKLTTGTLSAYMDSFLADESHPHMVQPGMVYISMPTEFGMVYTREELAALYATCQKYGLRLFIDGARLGYGLVSAACDYDLPFLAKHCDAFYIGGTKVGAMMGEAVVFSGMKAPKYFFTNVKRHGALLAKGRMLGIQFDTLFTDELYFKISRHAIAMATRIRSIFEKHGIAIAYDSPTNQQFVVLSPALYEALSPKVAFEIWERKSEHEIICRFVTSWATKEEELDELDRILQSYA
;
A
#
# COMPACT_ATOMS: atom_id res chain seq x y z
N ILE A 1 -1.09 -15.01 -4.83
CA ILE A 1 -1.62 -15.03 -3.46
C ILE A 1 -1.51 -13.63 -2.88
N CYS A 2 -2.58 -13.10 -2.27
CA CYS A 2 -2.57 -11.87 -1.48
C CYS A 2 -3.47 -12.01 -0.25
N VAL A 3 -3.50 -10.99 0.61
CA VAL A 3 -4.53 -10.90 1.66
C VAL A 3 -5.88 -10.51 1.06
N GLU A 4 -6.97 -10.84 1.74
CA GLU A 4 -8.34 -10.50 1.35
C GLU A 4 -8.59 -9.00 1.16
N THR A 5 -7.78 -8.15 1.80
CA THR A 5 -7.80 -6.69 1.67
C THR A 5 -6.81 -6.17 0.63
N GLY A 6 -6.12 -7.06 -0.08
CA GLY A 6 -5.08 -6.71 -1.04
C GLY A 6 -5.63 -5.95 -2.24
N HIS A 7 -4.92 -4.91 -2.68
CA HIS A 7 -5.37 -4.01 -3.73
C HIS A 7 -5.73 -4.73 -5.04
N ILE A 8 -4.96 -5.77 -5.42
CA ILE A 8 -5.22 -6.58 -6.62
C ILE A 8 -6.51 -7.42 -6.54
N GLU A 9 -7.04 -7.65 -5.35
CA GLU A 9 -8.34 -8.32 -5.16
C GLU A 9 -9.50 -7.34 -5.28
N VAL A 10 -9.40 -6.19 -4.60
CA VAL A 10 -10.58 -5.33 -4.37
C VAL A 10 -10.64 -4.09 -5.27
N HIS A 11 -9.53 -3.63 -5.88
CA HIS A 11 -9.48 -2.31 -6.53
C HIS A 11 -8.90 -2.28 -7.96
N GLU A 12 -8.56 -3.43 -8.58
CA GLU A 12 -7.93 -3.47 -9.91
C GLU A 12 -8.89 -3.87 -11.04
N SER A 13 -10.21 -3.85 -10.78
CA SER A 13 -11.24 -4.10 -11.80
C SER A 13 -11.04 -5.43 -12.57
N GLY A 14 -10.48 -6.45 -11.93
CA GLY A 14 -10.19 -7.74 -12.56
C GLY A 14 -9.01 -7.70 -13.53
N ALA A 15 -8.07 -6.76 -13.39
CA ALA A 15 -6.93 -6.65 -14.30
C ALA A 15 -6.03 -7.89 -14.27
N VAL A 16 -5.87 -8.54 -13.12
CA VAL A 16 -5.08 -9.77 -12.98
C VAL A 16 -5.75 -10.94 -13.73
N GLU A 17 -7.06 -11.08 -13.56
CA GLU A 17 -7.88 -12.12 -14.18
C GLU A 17 -7.98 -11.94 -15.70
N ALA A 18 -8.04 -10.68 -16.17
CA ALA A 18 -8.09 -10.36 -17.59
C ALA A 18 -6.86 -10.87 -18.38
N PHE A 19 -5.75 -11.09 -17.69
CA PHE A 19 -4.53 -11.68 -18.27
C PHE A 19 -4.38 -13.18 -17.99
N GLY A 20 -5.44 -13.85 -17.57
CA GLY A 20 -5.47 -15.31 -17.39
C GLY A 20 -4.86 -15.80 -16.09
N HIS A 21 -4.76 -14.94 -15.09
CA HIS A 21 -4.32 -15.31 -13.75
C HIS A 21 -5.51 -15.34 -12.78
N LYS A 22 -5.35 -16.00 -11.66
CA LYS A 22 -6.32 -16.01 -10.56
C LYS A 22 -5.69 -15.38 -9.33
N VAL A 23 -6.38 -14.45 -8.71
CA VAL A 23 -6.04 -13.99 -7.37
C VAL A 23 -6.54 -15.01 -6.35
N ILE A 24 -5.63 -15.50 -5.51
CA ILE A 24 -5.92 -16.39 -4.39
C ILE A 24 -5.79 -15.57 -3.12
N THR A 25 -6.90 -15.38 -2.42
CA THR A 25 -6.95 -14.58 -1.20
C THR A 25 -6.80 -15.42 0.05
N LEU A 26 -6.04 -14.92 1.01
CA LEU A 26 -5.84 -15.52 2.32
C LEU A 26 -6.20 -14.52 3.42
N PRO A 27 -6.66 -15.01 4.59
CA PRO A 27 -6.94 -14.12 5.71
C PRO A 27 -5.68 -13.38 6.17
N GLY A 28 -5.82 -12.08 6.39
CA GLY A 28 -4.75 -11.23 6.90
C GLY A 28 -4.83 -11.01 8.41
N LYS A 29 -3.71 -10.63 9.02
CA LYS A 29 -3.68 -10.08 10.38
C LYS A 29 -3.25 -8.62 10.32
N ASN A 30 -4.11 -7.70 10.72
CA ASN A 30 -3.90 -6.27 10.55
C ASN A 30 -3.56 -5.92 9.07
N SER A 31 -4.32 -6.44 8.12
CA SER A 31 -4.09 -6.31 6.67
C SER A 31 -2.72 -6.80 6.16
N LYS A 32 -1.97 -7.59 6.95
CA LYS A 32 -0.71 -8.21 6.54
C LYS A 32 -0.86 -9.70 6.33
N LEU A 33 -0.25 -10.23 5.26
CA LEU A 33 -0.08 -11.66 5.07
C LEU A 33 1.00 -12.17 6.04
N THR A 34 0.66 -13.18 6.85
CA THR A 34 1.63 -13.77 7.78
C THR A 34 2.28 -15.03 7.18
N THR A 35 3.48 -15.35 7.65
CA THR A 35 4.16 -16.62 7.32
C THR A 35 3.34 -17.85 7.70
N GLY A 36 2.64 -17.77 8.86
CA GLY A 36 1.77 -18.86 9.32
C GLY A 36 0.59 -19.11 8.38
N THR A 37 -0.10 -18.05 7.96
CA THR A 37 -1.22 -18.13 7.02
C THR A 37 -0.76 -18.68 5.67
N LEU A 38 0.37 -18.15 5.14
CA LEU A 38 0.92 -18.62 3.86
C LEU A 38 1.35 -20.09 3.93
N SER A 39 2.07 -20.49 5.00
CA SER A 39 2.52 -21.87 5.17
C SER A 39 1.35 -22.83 5.29
N ALA A 40 0.35 -22.52 6.11
CA ALA A 40 -0.82 -23.36 6.28
C ALA A 40 -1.57 -23.61 4.96
N TYR A 41 -1.72 -22.54 4.15
CA TYR A 41 -2.32 -22.67 2.82
C TYR A 41 -1.47 -23.55 1.90
N MET A 42 -0.17 -23.30 1.81
CA MET A 42 0.72 -24.05 0.90
C MET A 42 0.87 -25.52 1.31
N ASP A 43 0.98 -25.80 2.61
CA ASP A 43 1.06 -27.17 3.11
C ASP A 43 -0.23 -27.94 2.80
N SER A 44 -1.40 -27.32 2.98
CA SER A 44 -2.70 -27.90 2.62
C SER A 44 -2.84 -28.12 1.12
N PHE A 45 -2.43 -27.12 0.31
CA PHE A 45 -2.47 -27.20 -1.14
C PHE A 45 -1.61 -28.34 -1.68
N LEU A 46 -0.38 -28.50 -1.18
CA LEU A 46 0.55 -29.53 -1.62
C LEU A 46 0.16 -30.94 -1.13
N ALA A 47 -0.56 -31.04 -0.02
CA ALA A 47 -1.08 -32.31 0.50
C ALA A 47 -2.35 -32.80 -0.23
N ASP A 48 -3.01 -31.95 -1.00
CA ASP A 48 -4.18 -32.34 -1.77
C ASP A 48 -3.76 -33.09 -3.05
N GLU A 49 -4.13 -34.34 -3.17
CA GLU A 49 -3.80 -35.18 -4.34
C GLU A 49 -4.39 -34.60 -5.66
N SER A 50 -5.40 -33.77 -5.56
CA SER A 50 -6.04 -33.12 -6.71
C SER A 50 -5.39 -31.78 -7.10
N HIS A 51 -4.36 -31.30 -6.36
CA HIS A 51 -3.70 -30.03 -6.65
C HIS A 51 -3.20 -29.86 -8.10
N PRO A 52 -2.85 -30.94 -8.88
CA PRO A 52 -2.49 -30.78 -10.29
C PRO A 52 -3.64 -30.26 -11.18
N HIS A 53 -4.90 -30.37 -10.73
CA HIS A 53 -6.08 -29.83 -11.40
C HIS A 53 -6.44 -28.41 -10.96
N MET A 54 -5.73 -27.85 -9.98
CA MET A 54 -5.98 -26.52 -9.45
C MET A 54 -5.08 -25.47 -10.10
N VAL A 55 -5.43 -24.19 -9.91
CA VAL A 55 -4.54 -23.07 -10.29
C VAL A 55 -3.31 -23.10 -9.39
N GLN A 56 -2.14 -23.19 -9.99
CA GLN A 56 -0.88 -23.29 -9.26
C GLN A 56 -0.46 -21.92 -8.70
N PRO A 57 -0.20 -21.83 -7.38
CA PRO A 57 0.38 -20.63 -6.78
C PRO A 57 1.78 -20.35 -7.35
N GLY A 58 2.02 -19.12 -7.84
CA GLY A 58 3.31 -18.74 -8.42
C GLY A 58 3.95 -17.52 -7.78
N MET A 59 3.12 -16.64 -7.20
CA MET A 59 3.58 -15.37 -6.65
C MET A 59 2.77 -14.99 -5.42
N VAL A 60 3.45 -14.41 -4.44
CA VAL A 60 2.87 -13.67 -3.33
C VAL A 60 2.95 -12.19 -3.64
N TYR A 61 1.86 -11.49 -3.46
CA TYR A 61 1.74 -10.04 -3.62
C TYR A 61 1.38 -9.42 -2.27
N ILE A 62 2.15 -8.44 -1.83
CA ILE A 62 1.87 -7.65 -0.64
C ILE A 62 1.99 -6.17 -0.96
N SER A 63 1.22 -5.33 -0.27
CA SER A 63 1.37 -3.87 -0.33
C SER A 63 2.27 -3.35 0.79
N MET A 64 3.10 -2.34 0.49
CA MET A 64 3.98 -1.68 1.47
C MET A 64 3.92 -0.15 1.30
N PRO A 65 3.29 0.56 2.25
CA PRO A 65 2.43 0.05 3.33
C PRO A 65 1.17 -0.64 2.82
N THR A 66 0.52 -1.42 3.70
CA THR A 66 -0.73 -2.11 3.36
C THR A 66 -1.88 -1.12 3.13
N GLU A 67 -3.02 -1.60 2.69
CA GLU A 67 -4.22 -0.80 2.44
C GLU A 67 -4.72 -0.09 3.69
N PHE A 68 -4.49 -0.68 4.87
CA PHE A 68 -4.79 -0.07 6.19
C PHE A 68 -3.61 0.74 6.75
N GLY A 69 -2.58 1.00 5.93
CA GLY A 69 -1.42 1.81 6.31
C GLY A 69 -0.41 1.09 7.20
N MET A 70 -0.53 -0.24 7.39
CA MET A 70 0.41 -1.00 8.21
C MET A 70 1.74 -1.21 7.46
N VAL A 71 2.81 -1.36 8.23
CA VAL A 71 4.17 -1.57 7.74
C VAL A 71 4.64 -2.95 8.17
N TYR A 72 5.22 -3.74 7.26
CA TYR A 72 5.94 -4.95 7.64
C TYR A 72 7.23 -4.56 8.34
N THR A 73 7.54 -5.18 9.47
CA THR A 73 8.84 -5.02 10.11
C THR A 73 9.93 -5.75 9.33
N ARG A 74 11.20 -5.47 9.63
CA ARG A 74 12.36 -6.19 9.09
C ARG A 74 12.22 -7.70 9.24
N GLU A 75 11.85 -8.13 10.43
CA GLU A 75 11.67 -9.55 10.74
C GLU A 75 10.51 -10.18 9.95
N GLU A 76 9.35 -9.51 9.92
CA GLU A 76 8.18 -9.99 9.19
C GLU A 76 8.47 -10.12 7.69
N LEU A 77 9.11 -9.12 7.08
CA LEU A 77 9.43 -9.13 5.66
C LEU A 77 10.44 -10.22 5.31
N ALA A 78 11.52 -10.34 6.10
CA ALA A 78 12.53 -11.37 5.89
C ALA A 78 11.95 -12.79 6.04
N ALA A 79 11.13 -13.01 7.07
CA ALA A 79 10.47 -14.29 7.30
C ALA A 79 9.46 -14.64 6.19
N LEU A 80 8.70 -13.66 5.71
CA LEU A 80 7.76 -13.88 4.61
C LEU A 80 8.50 -14.22 3.31
N TYR A 81 9.58 -13.52 3.00
CA TYR A 81 10.41 -13.83 1.83
C TYR A 81 11.02 -15.23 1.92
N ALA A 82 11.59 -15.60 3.07
CA ALA A 82 12.11 -16.96 3.30
C ALA A 82 11.02 -18.02 3.13
N THR A 83 9.79 -17.73 3.57
CA THR A 83 8.64 -18.62 3.37
C THR A 83 8.28 -18.74 1.89
N CYS A 84 8.29 -17.66 1.15
CA CYS A 84 8.09 -17.69 -0.31
C CYS A 84 9.15 -18.57 -0.98
N GLN A 85 10.43 -18.41 -0.63
CA GLN A 85 11.52 -19.20 -1.19
C GLN A 85 11.35 -20.72 -0.87
N LYS A 86 10.93 -21.05 0.35
CA LYS A 86 10.65 -22.46 0.75
C LYS A 86 9.66 -23.13 -0.19
N TYR A 87 8.62 -22.42 -0.63
CA TYR A 87 7.58 -22.97 -1.51
C TYR A 87 7.79 -22.66 -3.01
N GLY A 88 8.93 -22.08 -3.39
CA GLY A 88 9.21 -21.71 -4.78
C GLY A 88 8.36 -20.58 -5.32
N LEU A 89 7.78 -19.77 -4.44
CA LEU A 89 6.97 -18.61 -4.78
C LEU A 89 7.85 -17.37 -4.98
N ARG A 90 7.42 -16.46 -5.86
CA ARG A 90 8.01 -15.12 -5.97
C ARG A 90 7.31 -14.17 -5.00
N LEU A 91 8.07 -13.25 -4.40
CA LEU A 91 7.51 -12.16 -3.62
C LEU A 91 7.57 -10.86 -4.43
N PHE A 92 6.39 -10.30 -4.68
CA PHE A 92 6.22 -8.98 -5.29
C PHE A 92 5.68 -7.99 -4.26
N ILE A 93 6.28 -6.79 -4.20
CA ILE A 93 5.85 -5.73 -3.29
C ILE A 93 5.27 -4.56 -4.08
N ASP A 94 3.99 -4.30 -3.85
CA ASP A 94 3.32 -3.08 -4.28
C ASP A 94 3.77 -1.92 -3.41
N GLY A 95 4.55 -1.03 -4.00
CA GLY A 95 5.08 0.15 -3.34
C GLY A 95 4.36 1.45 -3.72
N ALA A 96 3.05 1.42 -4.01
CA ALA A 96 2.29 2.62 -4.40
C ALA A 96 2.47 3.81 -3.44
N ARG A 97 2.70 3.52 -2.15
CA ARG A 97 2.99 4.49 -1.10
C ARG A 97 4.33 4.20 -0.38
N LEU A 98 5.27 3.59 -1.09
CA LEU A 98 6.52 3.08 -0.50
C LEU A 98 7.30 4.14 0.28
N GLY A 99 7.39 5.36 -0.25
CA GLY A 99 8.07 6.46 0.43
C GLY A 99 7.50 6.72 1.82
N TYR A 100 6.19 6.75 1.94
CA TYR A 100 5.51 6.95 3.23
C TYR A 100 5.74 5.79 4.20
N GLY A 101 5.75 4.56 3.69
CA GLY A 101 6.09 3.38 4.50
C GLY A 101 7.51 3.42 5.03
N LEU A 102 8.49 3.69 4.16
CA LEU A 102 9.92 3.69 4.52
C LEU A 102 10.33 4.79 5.51
N VAL A 103 9.62 5.91 5.53
CA VAL A 103 9.92 7.00 6.49
C VAL A 103 9.03 6.96 7.74
N SER A 104 8.11 6.01 7.82
CA SER A 104 7.29 5.80 9.02
C SER A 104 8.16 5.33 10.19
N ALA A 105 7.82 5.78 11.39
CA ALA A 105 8.47 5.33 12.62
C ALA A 105 8.31 3.81 12.88
N ALA A 106 7.33 3.16 12.23
CA ALA A 106 7.13 1.72 12.31
C ALA A 106 8.03 0.92 11.36
N CYS A 107 8.74 1.58 10.44
CA CYS A 107 9.67 0.94 9.52
C CYS A 107 11.08 0.91 10.13
N ASP A 108 11.64 -0.28 10.28
CA ASP A 108 12.95 -0.54 10.88
C ASP A 108 14.01 -0.98 9.84
N TYR A 109 13.77 -0.67 8.55
CA TYR A 109 14.67 -0.99 7.45
C TYR A 109 14.64 0.07 6.33
N ASP A 110 15.60 -0.03 5.43
CA ASP A 110 15.79 0.84 4.28
C ASP A 110 15.42 0.16 2.95
N LEU A 111 15.45 0.93 1.86
CA LEU A 111 15.19 0.45 0.52
C LEU A 111 16.14 -0.69 0.07
N PRO A 112 17.46 -0.65 0.34
CA PRO A 112 18.36 -1.78 0.10
C PRO A 112 17.97 -3.08 0.81
N PHE A 113 17.46 -3.00 2.04
CA PHE A 113 16.97 -4.17 2.76
C PHE A 113 15.72 -4.74 2.09
N LEU A 114 14.74 -3.89 1.76
CA LEU A 114 13.54 -4.29 1.04
C LEU A 114 13.89 -5.00 -0.26
N ALA A 115 14.79 -4.43 -1.06
CA ALA A 115 15.25 -5.00 -2.32
C ALA A 115 15.91 -6.39 -2.17
N LYS A 116 16.56 -6.66 -1.04
CA LYS A 116 17.15 -7.98 -0.75
C LYS A 116 16.12 -9.03 -0.30
N HIS A 117 14.93 -8.60 0.09
CA HIS A 117 13.89 -9.47 0.64
C HIS A 117 12.61 -9.47 -0.20
N CYS A 118 12.76 -9.35 -1.52
CA CYS A 118 11.72 -9.60 -2.51
C CYS A 118 12.34 -9.94 -3.87
N ASP A 119 11.54 -10.44 -4.81
CA ASP A 119 11.99 -10.72 -6.18
C ASP A 119 11.83 -9.49 -7.07
N ALA A 120 10.74 -8.75 -6.89
CA ALA A 120 10.48 -7.50 -7.57
C ALA A 120 9.56 -6.61 -6.74
N PHE A 121 9.67 -5.31 -6.95
CA PHE A 121 8.77 -4.32 -6.35
C PHE A 121 8.64 -3.12 -7.27
N TYR A 122 7.68 -2.24 -7.00
CA TYR A 122 7.72 -0.94 -7.62
C TYR A 122 7.79 0.19 -6.58
N ILE A 123 8.44 1.27 -7.00
CA ILE A 123 8.52 2.51 -6.24
C ILE A 123 7.41 3.41 -6.73
N GLY A 124 6.45 3.71 -5.86
CA GLY A 124 5.32 4.55 -6.17
C GLY A 124 5.76 5.98 -6.49
N GLY A 125 5.38 6.47 -7.67
CA GLY A 125 5.67 7.83 -8.10
C GLY A 125 4.46 8.75 -7.96
N THR A 126 3.31 8.38 -8.50
CA THR A 126 2.14 9.25 -8.63
C THR A 126 1.56 9.74 -7.29
N LYS A 127 1.69 8.95 -6.22
CA LYS A 127 1.26 9.35 -4.87
C LYS A 127 2.35 10.09 -4.09
N VAL A 128 3.60 10.10 -4.59
CA VAL A 128 4.78 10.64 -3.90
C VAL A 128 5.52 11.66 -4.79
N GLY A 129 4.79 12.57 -5.41
CA GLY A 129 5.35 13.74 -6.08
C GLY A 129 5.58 13.62 -7.58
N ALA A 130 5.54 12.43 -8.19
CA ALA A 130 5.60 12.31 -9.64
C ALA A 130 4.26 12.69 -10.30
N MET A 131 4.32 13.22 -11.49
CA MET A 131 3.12 13.52 -12.28
C MET A 131 2.50 12.25 -12.86
N MET A 132 3.33 11.23 -13.16
CA MET A 132 2.89 9.97 -13.76
C MET A 132 3.92 8.87 -13.54
N GLY A 133 3.46 7.62 -13.53
CA GLY A 133 4.28 6.41 -13.60
C GLY A 133 4.87 5.94 -12.27
N GLU A 134 5.38 4.75 -12.35
CA GLU A 134 5.99 4.00 -11.26
C GLU A 134 7.32 3.42 -11.74
N ALA A 135 8.28 3.20 -10.84
CA ALA A 135 9.55 2.56 -11.18
C ALA A 135 9.55 1.10 -10.74
N VAL A 136 9.48 0.17 -11.69
CA VAL A 136 9.55 -1.27 -11.40
C VAL A 136 11.01 -1.69 -11.23
N VAL A 137 11.30 -2.34 -10.12
CA VAL A 137 12.64 -2.83 -9.74
C VAL A 137 12.61 -4.36 -9.66
N PHE A 138 13.49 -5.01 -10.43
CA PHE A 138 13.77 -6.43 -10.32
C PHE A 138 15.02 -6.60 -9.46
N SER A 139 14.88 -7.13 -8.27
CA SER A 139 15.95 -7.21 -7.26
C SER A 139 16.41 -8.65 -7.00
N GLY A 140 15.50 -9.56 -6.68
CA GLY A 140 15.78 -10.97 -6.46
C GLY A 140 15.77 -11.81 -7.74
N MET A 141 15.43 -11.23 -8.88
CA MET A 141 15.37 -11.90 -10.17
C MET A 141 15.77 -10.96 -11.31
N LYS A 142 16.22 -11.51 -12.43
CA LYS A 142 16.35 -10.73 -13.67
C LYS A 142 14.97 -10.43 -14.25
N ALA A 143 14.84 -9.28 -14.91
CA ALA A 143 13.63 -8.98 -15.69
C ALA A 143 13.33 -10.15 -16.66
N PRO A 144 12.04 -10.52 -16.86
CA PRO A 144 11.66 -11.59 -17.78
C PRO A 144 12.25 -11.39 -19.19
N LYS A 145 12.63 -12.48 -19.87
CA LYS A 145 13.33 -12.44 -21.16
C LYS A 145 12.69 -11.51 -22.19
N TYR A 146 11.39 -11.43 -22.24
CA TYR A 146 10.65 -10.60 -23.20
C TYR A 146 9.91 -9.44 -22.51
N PHE A 147 10.46 -8.92 -21.41
CA PHE A 147 9.81 -7.88 -20.62
C PHE A 147 9.43 -6.66 -21.46
N PHE A 148 10.38 -6.11 -22.23
CA PHE A 148 10.12 -4.98 -23.14
C PHE A 148 9.00 -5.27 -24.16
N THR A 149 9.00 -6.45 -24.75
CA THR A 149 7.97 -6.89 -25.70
C THR A 149 6.60 -6.96 -25.02
N ASN A 150 6.55 -7.47 -23.79
CA ASN A 150 5.32 -7.53 -23.02
C ASN A 150 4.83 -6.13 -22.64
N VAL A 151 5.70 -5.24 -22.17
CA VAL A 151 5.37 -3.82 -21.91
C VAL A 151 4.73 -3.17 -23.13
N LYS A 152 5.32 -3.35 -24.32
CA LYS A 152 4.77 -2.83 -25.58
C LYS A 152 3.42 -3.44 -25.91
N ARG A 153 3.30 -4.77 -25.83
CA ARG A 153 2.07 -5.52 -26.15
C ARG A 153 0.90 -5.12 -25.26
N HIS A 154 1.17 -4.78 -24.00
CA HIS A 154 0.17 -4.32 -23.04
C HIS A 154 -0.07 -2.80 -23.06
N GLY A 155 0.46 -2.08 -24.06
CA GLY A 155 0.21 -0.65 -24.24
C GLY A 155 0.98 0.27 -23.28
N ALA A 156 1.88 -0.28 -22.45
CA ALA A 156 2.61 0.48 -21.44
C ALA A 156 3.93 1.10 -21.94
N LEU A 157 4.28 0.94 -23.23
CA LEU A 157 5.50 1.52 -23.80
C LEU A 157 5.22 2.93 -24.34
N LEU A 158 5.70 3.94 -23.62
CA LEU A 158 5.59 5.33 -24.02
C LEU A 158 6.71 5.73 -24.98
N ALA A 159 6.37 6.43 -26.08
CA ALA A 159 7.34 6.93 -27.07
C ALA A 159 8.37 7.90 -26.46
N LYS A 160 8.01 8.62 -25.42
CA LYS A 160 8.85 9.57 -24.66
C LYS A 160 9.06 9.10 -23.21
N GLY A 161 9.24 7.80 -22.98
CA GLY A 161 9.37 7.18 -21.67
C GLY A 161 10.47 7.76 -20.77
N ARG A 162 11.48 8.43 -21.33
CA ARG A 162 12.49 9.16 -20.55
C ARG A 162 11.90 10.22 -19.62
N MET A 163 10.70 10.72 -19.89
CA MET A 163 10.01 11.68 -19.00
C MET A 163 9.71 11.05 -17.64
N LEU A 164 9.42 9.74 -17.60
CA LEU A 164 9.27 9.00 -16.36
C LEU A 164 10.62 8.91 -15.62
N GLY A 165 11.69 8.57 -16.34
CA GLY A 165 13.04 8.49 -15.76
C GLY A 165 13.50 9.82 -15.15
N ILE A 166 13.25 10.95 -15.81
CA ILE A 166 13.60 12.29 -15.29
C ILE A 166 12.88 12.59 -13.99
N GLN A 167 11.61 12.19 -13.83
CA GLN A 167 10.88 12.39 -12.58
C GLN A 167 11.52 11.60 -11.43
N PHE A 168 11.88 10.32 -11.67
CA PHE A 168 12.53 9.49 -10.66
C PHE A 168 13.97 9.97 -10.36
N ASP A 169 14.72 10.41 -11.36
CA ASP A 169 16.02 11.03 -11.16
C ASP A 169 15.92 12.25 -10.25
N THR A 170 14.94 13.13 -10.51
CA THR A 170 14.66 14.30 -9.66
C THR A 170 14.25 13.89 -8.25
N LEU A 171 13.32 12.93 -8.10
CA LEU A 171 12.84 12.49 -6.80
C LEU A 171 13.93 11.85 -5.94
N PHE A 172 14.89 11.16 -6.55
CA PHE A 172 15.99 10.54 -5.82
C PHE A 172 17.23 11.44 -5.69
N THR A 173 17.25 12.61 -6.37
CA THR A 173 18.28 13.63 -6.15
C THR A 173 18.08 14.28 -4.78
N ASP A 174 19.15 14.41 -4.01
CA ASP A 174 19.19 15.04 -2.68
C ASP A 174 18.11 14.50 -1.72
N GLU A 175 17.77 13.22 -1.84
CA GLU A 175 16.76 12.53 -1.01
C GLU A 175 15.35 13.18 -1.06
N LEU A 176 14.99 13.88 -2.14
CA LEU A 176 13.73 14.58 -2.22
C LEU A 176 12.53 13.66 -1.97
N TYR A 177 12.55 12.43 -2.54
CA TYR A 177 11.51 11.41 -2.32
C TYR A 177 11.21 11.15 -0.85
N PHE A 178 12.26 11.02 -0.04
CA PHE A 178 12.12 10.79 1.40
C PHE A 178 11.77 12.07 2.18
N LYS A 179 12.27 13.24 1.73
CA LYS A 179 11.94 14.53 2.37
C LYS A 179 10.45 14.84 2.26
N ILE A 180 9.87 14.73 1.07
CA ILE A 180 8.44 14.97 0.85
C ILE A 180 7.57 13.88 1.48
N SER A 181 8.09 12.65 1.59
CA SER A 181 7.40 11.58 2.32
C SER A 181 7.35 11.85 3.82
N ARG A 182 8.44 12.32 4.42
CA ARG A 182 8.47 12.74 5.85
C ARG A 182 7.48 13.86 6.13
N HIS A 183 7.35 14.82 5.22
CA HIS A 183 6.34 15.87 5.33
C HIS A 183 4.93 15.28 5.41
N ALA A 184 4.56 14.37 4.51
CA ALA A 184 3.25 13.72 4.52
C ALA A 184 2.98 12.97 5.84
N ILE A 185 3.99 12.27 6.39
CA ILE A 185 3.86 11.58 7.69
C ILE A 185 3.67 12.59 8.84
N ALA A 186 4.40 13.70 8.84
CA ALA A 186 4.21 14.76 9.84
C ALA A 186 2.77 15.32 9.80
N MET A 187 2.24 15.56 8.60
CA MET A 187 0.84 16.00 8.41
C MET A 187 -0.15 14.93 8.89
N ALA A 188 0.12 13.65 8.64
CA ALA A 188 -0.73 12.55 9.11
C ALA A 188 -0.76 12.45 10.65
N THR A 189 0.39 12.60 11.28
CA THR A 189 0.49 12.64 12.75
C THR A 189 -0.32 13.80 13.32
N ARG A 190 -0.24 14.97 12.67
CA ARG A 190 -1.01 16.15 13.08
C ARG A 190 -2.51 15.95 12.90
N ILE A 191 -2.97 15.40 11.75
CA ILE A 191 -4.38 15.03 11.54
C ILE A 191 -4.88 14.11 12.65
N ARG A 192 -4.13 13.07 12.98
CA ARG A 192 -4.46 12.14 14.05
C ARG A 192 -4.64 12.87 15.38
N SER A 193 -3.69 13.72 15.75
CA SER A 193 -3.77 14.52 16.98
C SER A 193 -4.99 15.45 17.02
N ILE A 194 -5.38 16.00 15.88
CA ILE A 194 -6.60 16.83 15.77
C ILE A 194 -7.84 15.98 16.05
N PHE A 195 -7.97 14.78 15.46
CA PHE A 195 -9.12 13.91 15.72
C PHE A 195 -9.17 13.45 17.19
N GLU A 196 -8.03 13.05 17.75
CA GLU A 196 -7.94 12.65 19.15
C GLU A 196 -8.32 13.80 20.11
N LYS A 197 -7.88 15.05 19.83
CA LYS A 197 -8.25 16.27 20.58
C LYS A 197 -9.76 16.50 20.60
N HIS A 198 -10.45 16.18 19.51
CA HIS A 198 -11.91 16.32 19.39
C HIS A 198 -12.68 15.06 19.79
N GLY A 199 -12.02 14.08 20.43
CA GLY A 199 -12.67 12.85 20.91
C GLY A 199 -13.13 11.90 19.83
N ILE A 200 -12.62 12.05 18.59
CA ILE A 200 -12.95 11.19 17.46
C ILE A 200 -12.06 9.95 17.50
N ALA A 201 -12.70 8.77 17.54
CA ALA A 201 -11.99 7.50 17.66
C ALA A 201 -11.20 7.14 16.42
N ILE A 202 -9.98 6.62 16.62
CA ILE A 202 -9.15 6.04 15.56
C ILE A 202 -9.61 4.60 15.32
N ALA A 203 -9.96 4.27 14.08
CA ALA A 203 -10.44 2.94 13.70
C ALA A 203 -9.30 1.93 13.51
N TYR A 204 -8.21 2.34 12.86
CA TYR A 204 -7.01 1.53 12.63
C TYR A 204 -5.77 2.34 12.99
N ASP A 205 -4.85 1.71 13.72
CA ASP A 205 -3.62 2.36 14.20
C ASP A 205 -2.56 2.43 13.11
N SER A 206 -2.86 3.18 12.04
CA SER A 206 -1.97 3.35 10.90
C SER A 206 -0.80 4.27 11.25
N PRO A 207 0.44 3.81 11.10
CA PRO A 207 1.63 4.64 11.30
C PRO A 207 2.04 5.42 10.05
N THR A 208 1.20 5.49 9.01
CA THR A 208 1.53 6.08 7.71
C THR A 208 0.62 7.26 7.36
N ASN A 209 0.68 7.72 6.12
CA ASN A 209 -0.06 8.87 5.63
C ASN A 209 -1.59 8.66 5.52
N GLN A 210 -2.09 7.46 5.75
CA GLN A 210 -3.51 7.14 5.75
C GLN A 210 -4.01 7.08 7.20
N GLN A 211 -4.99 7.90 7.58
CA GLN A 211 -5.58 7.91 8.91
C GLN A 211 -7.05 7.49 8.81
N PHE A 212 -7.46 6.57 9.66
CA PHE A 212 -8.79 5.99 9.65
C PHE A 212 -9.49 6.35 10.95
N VAL A 213 -10.63 7.02 10.82
CA VAL A 213 -11.40 7.52 11.96
C VAL A 213 -12.83 7.03 11.91
N VAL A 214 -13.47 6.93 13.07
CA VAL A 214 -14.89 6.58 13.20
C VAL A 214 -15.69 7.87 13.30
N LEU A 215 -16.51 8.15 12.30
CA LEU A 215 -17.44 9.28 12.32
C LEU A 215 -18.87 8.80 12.58
N SER A 216 -19.62 9.59 13.35
CA SER A 216 -21.08 9.45 13.38
C SER A 216 -21.68 9.94 12.05
N PRO A 217 -22.89 9.47 11.66
CA PRO A 217 -23.56 9.98 10.47
C PRO A 217 -23.73 11.50 10.46
N ALA A 218 -24.05 12.10 11.61
CA ALA A 218 -24.19 13.55 11.73
C ALA A 218 -22.87 14.28 11.46
N LEU A 219 -21.76 13.80 12.00
CA LEU A 219 -20.44 14.40 11.78
C LEU A 219 -19.96 14.16 10.34
N TYR A 220 -20.23 13.00 9.76
CA TYR A 220 -19.96 12.72 8.34
C TYR A 220 -20.67 13.73 7.43
N GLU A 221 -21.97 13.93 7.59
CA GLU A 221 -22.76 14.88 6.79
C GLU A 221 -22.27 16.33 6.98
N ALA A 222 -21.82 16.67 8.18
CA ALA A 222 -21.30 17.99 8.49
C ALA A 222 -19.92 18.27 7.87
N LEU A 223 -19.05 17.25 7.78
CA LEU A 223 -17.70 17.37 7.24
C LEU A 223 -17.63 17.19 5.72
N SER A 224 -18.41 16.30 5.13
CA SER A 224 -18.30 15.93 3.72
C SER A 224 -18.41 17.09 2.71
N PRO A 225 -19.17 18.18 2.95
CA PRO A 225 -19.15 19.33 2.05
C PRO A 225 -17.93 20.26 2.24
N LYS A 226 -17.14 20.10 3.27
CA LYS A 226 -16.04 21.00 3.65
C LYS A 226 -14.66 20.38 3.51
N VAL A 227 -14.56 19.05 3.66
CA VAL A 227 -13.30 18.31 3.67
C VAL A 227 -13.41 17.09 2.77
N ALA A 228 -12.40 16.87 1.94
CA ALA A 228 -12.33 15.68 1.10
C ALA A 228 -11.75 14.49 1.87
N PHE A 229 -12.53 13.43 1.99
CA PHE A 229 -12.12 12.13 2.56
C PHE A 229 -12.98 11.02 1.95
N GLU A 230 -12.61 9.77 2.21
CA GLU A 230 -13.28 8.61 1.64
C GLU A 230 -14.00 7.81 2.72
N ILE A 231 -15.20 7.31 2.41
CA ILE A 231 -15.81 6.25 3.21
C ILE A 231 -15.01 4.98 2.98
N TRP A 232 -14.45 4.44 4.05
CA TRP A 232 -13.75 3.16 4.01
C TRP A 232 -14.69 2.00 4.24
N GLU A 233 -15.53 2.12 5.27
CA GLU A 233 -16.48 1.08 5.66
C GLU A 233 -17.68 1.70 6.39
N ARG A 234 -18.88 1.21 6.10
CA ARG A 234 -20.07 1.48 6.92
C ARG A 234 -20.25 0.33 7.90
N LYS A 235 -19.69 0.49 9.10
CA LYS A 235 -19.62 -0.55 10.11
C LYS A 235 -20.97 -0.81 10.78
N SER A 236 -21.79 0.23 10.93
CA SER A 236 -23.17 0.17 11.45
C SER A 236 -23.97 1.40 11.00
N GLU A 237 -25.24 1.48 11.43
CA GLU A 237 -26.05 2.69 11.23
C GLU A 237 -25.50 3.92 11.99
N HIS A 238 -24.61 3.71 12.97
CA HIS A 238 -24.06 4.76 13.83
C HIS A 238 -22.57 5.03 13.63
N GLU A 239 -21.86 4.15 12.91
CA GLU A 239 -20.40 4.21 12.76
C GLU A 239 -20.01 4.10 11.29
N ILE A 240 -19.35 5.14 10.79
CA ILE A 240 -18.77 5.20 9.46
C ILE A 240 -17.26 5.35 9.62
N ILE A 241 -16.50 4.36 9.16
CA ILE A 241 -15.04 4.49 9.10
C ILE A 241 -14.70 5.30 7.86
N CYS A 242 -14.03 6.42 8.07
CA CYS A 242 -13.57 7.32 7.02
C CYS A 242 -12.04 7.35 6.96
N ARG A 243 -11.50 7.37 5.74
CA ARG A 243 -10.08 7.48 5.48
C ARG A 243 -9.70 8.90 5.09
N PHE A 244 -8.82 9.51 5.87
CA PHE A 244 -8.15 10.78 5.59
C PHE A 244 -6.72 10.48 5.12
N VAL A 245 -6.29 11.12 4.04
CA VAL A 245 -4.99 10.84 3.44
C VAL A 245 -4.22 12.13 3.28
N THR A 246 -3.03 12.19 3.87
CA THR A 246 -2.08 13.26 3.63
C THR A 246 -1.14 12.93 2.47
N SER A 247 -0.55 13.93 1.88
CA SER A 247 0.40 13.77 0.79
C SER A 247 1.57 14.75 0.92
N TRP A 248 2.47 14.67 0.00
CA TRP A 248 3.58 15.60 -0.15
C TRP A 248 3.12 17.07 -0.36
N ALA A 249 1.89 17.28 -0.79
CA ALA A 249 1.31 18.61 -1.08
C ALA A 249 0.37 19.11 0.03
N THR A 250 0.09 18.32 1.06
CA THR A 250 -0.78 18.74 2.17
C THR A 250 -0.17 19.91 2.92
N LYS A 251 -0.95 20.97 3.13
CA LYS A 251 -0.50 22.20 3.79
C LYS A 251 -0.95 22.23 5.26
N GLU A 252 -0.16 22.90 6.08
CA GLU A 252 -0.48 23.06 7.50
C GLU A 252 -1.77 23.84 7.73
N GLU A 253 -2.02 24.86 6.89
CA GLU A 253 -3.22 25.70 6.95
C GLU A 253 -4.51 24.89 6.72
N GLU A 254 -4.45 23.83 5.90
CA GLU A 254 -5.58 22.92 5.66
C GLU A 254 -5.92 22.13 6.92
N LEU A 255 -4.91 21.76 7.72
CA LEU A 255 -5.09 21.09 9.00
C LEU A 255 -5.61 22.04 10.07
N ASP A 256 -5.17 23.30 10.08
CA ASP A 256 -5.71 24.34 10.96
C ASP A 256 -7.19 24.59 10.65
N GLU A 257 -7.57 24.54 9.38
CA GLU A 257 -8.98 24.66 8.99
C GLU A 257 -9.79 23.44 9.47
N LEU A 258 -9.27 22.21 9.31
CA LEU A 258 -9.91 21.01 9.83
C LEU A 258 -10.14 21.11 11.34
N ASP A 259 -9.15 21.57 12.11
CA ASP A 259 -9.28 21.74 13.58
C ASP A 259 -10.37 22.77 13.92
N ARG A 260 -10.42 23.91 13.20
CA ARG A 260 -11.47 24.93 13.36
C ARG A 260 -12.87 24.41 13.03
N ILE A 261 -12.98 23.64 11.94
CA ILE A 261 -14.26 23.02 11.54
C ILE A 261 -14.73 22.08 12.65
N LEU A 262 -13.87 21.18 13.11
CA LEU A 262 -14.24 20.21 14.17
C LEU A 262 -14.62 20.90 15.47
N GLN A 263 -13.95 21.98 15.84
CA GLN A 263 -14.28 22.78 17.04
C GLN A 263 -15.71 23.35 16.98
N SER A 264 -16.26 23.60 15.80
CA SER A 264 -17.62 24.11 15.64
C SER A 264 -18.70 23.04 15.86
N TYR A 265 -18.31 21.77 16.01
CA TYR A 265 -19.21 20.62 16.23
C TYR A 265 -18.98 19.92 17.58
N ALA A 266 -18.03 20.42 18.41
CA ALA A 266 -17.69 19.89 19.73
C ALA A 266 -18.70 20.30 20.82
#